data_3c6a2f5f5dd79a4ec3db490628b671bd
#
_entry.id   3c6a2f5f5dd79a4ec3db490628b671bd
#
_cell.length_a   1.000
_cell.length_b   1.000
_cell.length_c   1.000
_cell.angle_alpha   90.00
_cell.angle_beta   90.00
_cell.angle_gamma   90.00
#
_symmetry.space_group_name_H-M   'P 1'
#
loop_
_entity.id
_entity.type
_entity.pdbx_description
1 polymer ?
#
loop_
_entity_poly.entity_id
_entity_poly.type
_entity_poly.pdbx_seq_one_letter_code
_entity_poly.pdbx_strand_id
1 'polypeptide(L)'
;SVRHPAGHLAGAAALEVRHKHRGIFFTGDVLFDDLRTLPGAHFPVGQFDTIVTETTRGLVERPVGKERRHEVDRLVRSINDTIKRGGSFLLPVFALGRMQEILTILYDARRFGQLVDCPIIGSGLGLDLCNYLDQIRRKTQHVRFNPSILKDLGLNLLPCKPTPRIAPAPPALN
;
A
#
# COMPACT_ATOMS: atom_id res chain seq x y z
N SER A 1 5.16 -11.57 25.15
CA SER A 1 4.56 -10.68 24.15
C SER A 1 4.09 -11.49 22.95
N VAL A 2 2.96 -11.07 22.37
CA VAL A 2 2.38 -11.66 21.16
C VAL A 2 2.30 -10.59 20.09
N ARG A 3 2.52 -10.99 18.83
CA ARG A 3 2.38 -10.09 17.67
C ARG A 3 1.12 -10.47 16.89
N HIS A 4 0.38 -9.45 16.47
CA HIS A 4 -0.82 -9.60 15.66
C HIS A 4 -0.67 -8.80 14.37
N PRO A 5 -1.02 -9.34 13.19
CA PRO A 5 -0.95 -8.60 11.93
C PRO A 5 -1.78 -7.30 12.01
N ALA A 6 -1.16 -6.17 11.67
CA ALA A 6 -1.81 -4.86 11.74
C ALA A 6 -2.48 -4.43 10.42
N GLY A 7 -2.37 -5.22 9.35
CA GLY A 7 -3.05 -4.99 8.06
C GLY A 7 -2.56 -3.79 7.25
N HIS A 8 -1.72 -2.92 7.82
CA HIS A 8 -1.29 -1.67 7.19
C HIS A 8 -0.28 -1.89 6.06
N LEU A 9 0.76 -2.68 6.34
CA LEU A 9 1.83 -3.05 5.40
C LEU A 9 2.24 -4.51 5.63
N ALA A 10 2.93 -5.12 4.66
CA ALA A 10 3.54 -6.43 4.86
C ALA A 10 4.57 -6.37 6.00
N GLY A 11 4.34 -7.16 7.05
CA GLY A 11 5.17 -7.18 8.26
C GLY A 11 4.75 -6.20 9.36
N ALA A 12 3.79 -5.29 9.11
CA ALA A 12 3.22 -4.45 10.16
C ALA A 12 2.52 -5.31 11.22
N ALA A 13 2.87 -5.09 12.48
CA ALA A 13 2.35 -5.88 13.59
C ALA A 13 1.97 -5.01 14.78
N ALA A 14 0.82 -5.29 15.35
CA ALA A 14 0.48 -4.85 16.69
C ALA A 14 1.19 -5.72 17.73
N LEU A 15 1.43 -5.18 18.89
CA LEU A 15 2.14 -5.83 19.98
C LEU A 15 1.26 -5.91 21.23
N GLU A 16 1.02 -7.13 21.66
CA GLU A 16 0.40 -7.41 22.96
C GLU A 16 1.48 -7.73 23.99
N VAL A 17 1.52 -6.99 25.08
CA VAL A 17 2.43 -7.19 26.19
C VAL A 17 1.63 -7.50 27.44
N ARG A 18 1.88 -8.64 28.10
CA ARG A 18 1.26 -9.01 29.36
C ARG A 18 2.32 -9.27 30.42
N HIS A 19 2.04 -8.76 31.62
CA HIS A 19 2.83 -9.04 32.79
C HIS A 19 1.88 -9.25 33.99
N LYS A 20 1.92 -10.44 34.60
CA LYS A 20 0.97 -10.85 35.66
C LYS A 20 -0.49 -10.67 35.17
N HIS A 21 -1.23 -9.78 35.80
CA HIS A 21 -2.65 -9.50 35.49
C HIS A 21 -2.83 -8.25 34.63
N ARG A 22 -1.74 -7.58 34.20
CA ARG A 22 -1.79 -6.36 33.39
C ARG A 22 -1.47 -6.64 31.94
N GLY A 23 -2.20 -5.96 31.06
CA GLY A 23 -2.03 -6.06 29.61
C GLY A 23 -2.01 -4.69 28.96
N ILE A 24 -1.03 -4.49 28.06
CA ILE A 24 -0.95 -3.31 27.19
C ILE A 24 -0.99 -3.79 25.76
N PHE A 25 -1.78 -3.12 24.93
CA PHE A 25 -1.88 -3.40 23.50
C PHE A 25 -1.45 -2.16 22.70
N PHE A 26 -0.43 -2.33 21.83
CA PHE A 26 0.05 -1.31 20.91
C PHE A 26 -0.42 -1.68 19.51
N THR A 27 -1.23 -0.86 18.86
CA THR A 27 -1.71 -1.16 17.52
C THR A 27 -0.64 -0.95 16.44
N GLY A 28 0.30 -0.02 16.66
CA GLY A 28 1.06 0.55 15.58
C GLY A 28 0.13 1.19 14.54
N ASP A 29 0.63 1.40 13.32
CA ASP A 29 -0.21 1.81 12.20
C ASP A 29 -1.11 0.64 11.79
N VAL A 30 -2.43 0.85 11.79
CA VAL A 30 -3.42 -0.21 11.61
C VAL A 30 -4.35 0.05 10.43
N LEU A 31 -4.71 -1.02 9.73
CA LEU A 31 -5.76 -1.01 8.72
C LEU A 31 -6.67 -2.22 8.92
N PHE A 32 -7.94 -1.99 9.22
CA PHE A 32 -8.92 -3.06 9.43
C PHE A 32 -9.55 -3.56 8.12
N ASP A 33 -9.57 -2.72 7.09
CA ASP A 33 -10.10 -3.10 5.78
C ASP A 33 -9.12 -3.99 5.02
N ASP A 34 -9.64 -5.00 4.34
CA ASP A 34 -8.86 -5.82 3.42
C ASP A 34 -8.32 -5.00 2.25
N LEU A 35 -7.03 -5.17 1.99
CA LEU A 35 -6.39 -4.77 0.74
C LEU A 35 -6.40 -5.96 -0.24
N ARG A 36 -6.20 -5.70 -1.54
CA ARG A 36 -5.98 -6.77 -2.51
C ARG A 36 -4.69 -7.55 -2.23
N THR A 37 -3.72 -6.85 -1.66
CA THR A 37 -2.38 -7.38 -1.37
C THR A 37 -2.23 -7.95 0.04
N LEU A 38 -3.08 -7.54 0.99
CA LEU A 38 -3.00 -7.93 2.40
C LEU A 38 -4.39 -8.07 3.01
N PRO A 39 -4.59 -9.02 3.94
CA PRO A 39 -5.76 -9.01 4.80
C PRO A 39 -5.71 -7.83 5.78
N GLY A 40 -6.87 -7.30 6.16
CA GLY A 40 -7.00 -6.32 7.22
C GLY A 40 -6.58 -6.86 8.59
N ALA A 41 -6.44 -5.98 9.55
CA ALA A 41 -6.11 -6.36 10.92
C ALA A 41 -7.28 -7.08 11.59
N HIS A 42 -6.97 -8.17 12.27
CA HIS A 42 -7.87 -8.88 13.15
C HIS A 42 -7.23 -8.97 14.54
N PHE A 43 -7.65 -8.09 15.44
CA PHE A 43 -7.11 -8.06 16.79
C PHE A 43 -7.90 -8.97 17.74
N PRO A 44 -7.26 -9.51 18.79
CA PRO A 44 -7.94 -10.34 19.76
C PRO A 44 -8.97 -9.50 20.52
N VAL A 45 -10.11 -10.11 20.80
CA VAL A 45 -11.08 -9.57 21.74
C VAL A 45 -10.60 -9.90 23.16
N GLY A 46 -10.44 -8.89 24.00
CA GLY A 46 -9.96 -9.09 25.36
C GLY A 46 -9.96 -7.81 26.17
N GLN A 47 -9.62 -7.94 27.44
CA GLN A 47 -9.44 -6.80 28.35
C GLN A 47 -7.96 -6.43 28.41
N PHE A 48 -7.70 -5.14 28.26
CA PHE A 48 -6.38 -4.52 28.39
C PHE A 48 -6.48 -3.33 29.33
N ASP A 49 -5.48 -3.16 30.17
CA ASP A 49 -5.39 -1.99 31.06
C ASP A 49 -5.09 -0.72 30.27
N THR A 50 -4.37 -0.87 29.17
CA THR A 50 -3.98 0.26 28.30
C THR A 50 -4.00 -0.18 26.85
N ILE A 51 -4.53 0.68 25.97
CA ILE A 51 -4.43 0.54 24.52
C ILE A 51 -3.76 1.80 23.99
N VAL A 52 -2.67 1.61 23.25
CA VAL A 52 -1.96 2.68 22.53
C VAL A 52 -2.28 2.52 21.05
N THR A 53 -2.98 3.49 20.49
CA THR A 53 -3.46 3.43 19.09
C THR A 53 -3.11 4.70 18.33
N GLU A 54 -2.92 4.55 17.02
CA GLU A 54 -2.86 5.68 16.11
C GLU A 54 -4.21 6.43 16.04
N THR A 55 -4.16 7.71 15.67
CA THR A 55 -5.34 8.55 15.49
C THR A 55 -5.31 9.34 14.19
N THR A 56 -4.61 8.86 13.18
CA THR A 56 -4.40 9.54 11.89
C THR A 56 -5.72 9.98 11.24
N ARG A 57 -6.78 9.20 11.42
CA ARG A 57 -8.13 9.51 10.95
C ARG A 57 -9.18 9.57 12.06
N GLY A 58 -8.76 9.84 13.29
CA GLY A 58 -9.63 9.81 14.46
C GLY A 58 -10.82 10.78 14.42
N LEU A 59 -10.72 11.89 13.68
CA LEU A 59 -11.79 12.87 13.47
C LEU A 59 -12.49 12.75 12.11
N VAL A 60 -12.10 11.79 11.28
CA VAL A 60 -12.66 11.65 9.93
C VAL A 60 -13.72 10.57 9.93
N GLU A 61 -14.98 10.97 9.89
CA GLU A 61 -16.07 10.04 9.64
C GLU A 61 -15.98 9.53 8.20
N ARG A 62 -16.09 8.20 8.04
CA ARG A 62 -16.24 7.63 6.72
C ARG A 62 -17.68 7.83 6.27
N PRO A 63 -17.93 8.58 5.19
CA PRO A 63 -19.30 8.75 4.69
C PRO A 63 -19.94 7.41 4.40
N VAL A 64 -21.19 7.20 4.83
CA VAL A 64 -21.97 6.01 4.55
C VAL A 64 -22.06 5.80 3.03
N GLY A 65 -21.80 4.59 2.57
CA GLY A 65 -21.85 4.22 1.15
C GLY A 65 -20.59 4.56 0.35
N LYS A 66 -19.55 5.19 0.95
CA LYS A 66 -18.23 5.36 0.30
C LYS A 66 -17.30 4.22 0.68
N GLU A 67 -17.62 3.05 0.17
CA GLU A 67 -16.73 1.90 0.30
C GLU A 67 -15.48 2.06 -0.58
N ARG A 68 -14.42 1.33 -0.25
CA ARG A 68 -13.17 1.29 -1.02
C ARG A 68 -13.38 1.05 -2.52
N ARG A 69 -14.37 0.24 -2.90
CA ARG A 69 -14.72 -0.02 -4.31
C ARG A 69 -15.03 1.26 -5.07
N HIS A 70 -15.77 2.20 -4.48
CA HIS A 70 -16.12 3.47 -5.14
C HIS A 70 -14.89 4.34 -5.43
N GLU A 71 -13.91 4.32 -4.53
CA GLU A 71 -12.65 5.04 -4.75
C GLU A 71 -11.80 4.37 -5.83
N VAL A 72 -11.79 3.04 -5.91
CA VAL A 72 -11.15 2.30 -7.00
C VAL A 72 -11.82 2.62 -8.33
N ASP A 73 -13.15 2.60 -8.40
CA ASP A 73 -13.89 2.93 -9.62
C ASP A 73 -13.66 4.39 -10.05
N ARG A 74 -13.57 5.31 -9.08
CA ARG A 74 -13.22 6.72 -9.33
C ARG A 74 -11.82 6.86 -9.89
N LEU A 75 -10.84 6.15 -9.33
CA LEU A 75 -9.46 6.13 -9.81
C LEU A 75 -9.41 5.64 -11.26
N VAL A 76 -10.00 4.48 -11.55
CA VAL A 76 -9.99 3.87 -12.89
C VAL A 76 -10.67 4.79 -13.91
N ARG A 77 -11.81 5.39 -13.57
CA ARG A 77 -12.48 6.39 -14.44
C ARG A 77 -11.59 7.60 -14.69
N SER A 78 -10.97 8.16 -13.66
CA SER A 78 -10.07 9.32 -13.82
C SER A 78 -8.88 9.02 -14.73
N ILE A 79 -8.31 7.81 -14.64
CA ILE A 79 -7.26 7.35 -15.55
C ILE A 79 -7.79 7.29 -16.97
N ASN A 80 -8.92 6.58 -17.18
CA ASN A 80 -9.51 6.41 -18.50
C ASN A 80 -9.83 7.74 -19.16
N ASP A 81 -10.41 8.68 -18.43
CA ASP A 81 -10.76 10.01 -18.95
C ASP A 81 -9.52 10.81 -19.33
N THR A 82 -8.45 10.70 -18.56
CA THR A 82 -7.18 11.37 -18.86
C THR A 82 -6.54 10.79 -20.13
N ILE A 83 -6.45 9.48 -20.21
CA ILE A 83 -5.84 8.79 -21.36
C ILE A 83 -6.66 9.04 -22.65
N LYS A 84 -8.00 8.97 -22.58
CA LYS A 84 -8.87 9.26 -23.73
C LYS A 84 -8.70 10.68 -24.28
N ARG A 85 -8.31 11.65 -23.43
CA ARG A 85 -7.98 13.02 -23.84
C ARG A 85 -6.53 13.19 -24.34
N GLY A 86 -5.76 12.09 -24.50
CA GLY A 86 -4.36 12.12 -24.90
C GLY A 86 -3.39 12.54 -23.82
N GLY A 87 -3.83 12.59 -22.56
CA GLY A 87 -2.99 12.95 -21.42
C GLY A 87 -2.25 11.77 -20.79
N SER A 88 -1.39 12.07 -19.81
CA SER A 88 -0.72 11.09 -18.96
C SER A 88 -1.22 11.23 -17.52
N PHE A 89 -1.44 10.10 -16.85
CA PHE A 89 -1.89 10.07 -15.48
C PHE A 89 -0.73 9.70 -14.54
N LEU A 90 -0.34 10.60 -13.65
CA LEU A 90 0.73 10.38 -12.68
C LEU A 90 0.16 9.90 -11.34
N LEU A 91 0.66 8.77 -10.86
CA LEU A 91 0.32 8.19 -9.56
C LEU A 91 1.54 8.21 -8.63
N PRO A 92 1.74 9.26 -7.81
CA PRO A 92 2.76 9.25 -6.79
C PRO A 92 2.33 8.32 -5.66
N VAL A 93 3.14 7.29 -5.36
CA VAL A 93 2.82 6.27 -4.37
C VAL A 93 4.05 5.91 -3.54
N PHE A 94 3.83 5.52 -2.29
CA PHE A 94 4.89 4.94 -1.47
C PHE A 94 5.35 3.61 -2.04
N ALA A 95 6.66 3.38 -2.00
CA ALA A 95 7.30 2.20 -2.57
C ALA A 95 6.79 0.89 -1.95
N LEU A 96 6.64 0.86 -0.61
CA LEU A 96 6.16 -0.31 0.10
C LEU A 96 4.64 -0.24 0.32
N GLY A 97 3.96 -1.30 -0.06
CA GLY A 97 2.53 -1.51 0.14
C GLY A 97 1.65 -0.79 -0.88
N ARG A 98 1.77 0.53 -1.01
CA ARG A 98 0.86 1.31 -1.88
C ARG A 98 1.10 1.07 -3.36
N MET A 99 2.35 0.99 -3.81
CA MET A 99 2.65 0.69 -5.21
C MET A 99 2.10 -0.68 -5.61
N GLN A 100 2.33 -1.70 -4.80
CA GLN A 100 1.87 -3.06 -5.07
C GLN A 100 0.33 -3.15 -5.09
N GLU A 101 -0.33 -2.44 -4.20
CA GLU A 101 -1.80 -2.36 -4.18
C GLU A 101 -2.35 -1.69 -5.44
N ILE A 102 -1.77 -0.56 -5.87
CA ILE A 102 -2.17 0.13 -7.10
C ILE A 102 -1.93 -0.74 -8.33
N LEU A 103 -0.77 -1.40 -8.43
CA LEU A 103 -0.49 -2.33 -9.53
C LEU A 103 -1.53 -3.46 -9.59
N THR A 104 -1.95 -3.99 -8.44
CA THR A 104 -3.00 -5.00 -8.38
C THR A 104 -4.35 -4.45 -8.83
N ILE A 105 -4.70 -3.22 -8.43
CA ILE A 105 -5.93 -2.55 -8.88
C ILE A 105 -5.93 -2.37 -10.40
N LEU A 106 -4.82 -1.88 -10.96
CA LEU A 106 -4.69 -1.67 -12.42
C LEU A 106 -4.73 -2.99 -13.19
N TYR A 107 -4.12 -4.04 -12.66
CA TYR A 107 -4.18 -5.38 -13.23
C TYR A 107 -5.61 -5.90 -13.28
N ASP A 108 -6.34 -5.84 -12.16
CA ASP A 108 -7.73 -6.27 -12.10
C ASP A 108 -8.59 -5.46 -13.08
N ALA A 109 -8.45 -4.13 -13.07
CA ALA A 109 -9.19 -3.25 -13.96
C ALA A 109 -8.93 -3.55 -15.45
N ARG A 110 -7.68 -3.86 -15.83
CA ARG A 110 -7.34 -4.28 -17.20
C ARG A 110 -7.94 -5.64 -17.52
N ARG A 111 -7.80 -6.61 -16.64
CA ARG A 111 -8.31 -7.97 -16.82
C ARG A 111 -9.83 -8.00 -17.01
N PHE A 112 -10.56 -7.11 -16.33
CA PHE A 112 -12.01 -6.99 -16.44
C PHE A 112 -12.47 -5.99 -17.51
N GLY A 113 -11.57 -5.47 -18.35
CA GLY A 113 -11.91 -4.54 -19.44
C GLY A 113 -12.36 -3.15 -18.95
N GLN A 114 -12.08 -2.81 -17.69
CA GLN A 114 -12.45 -1.52 -17.09
C GLN A 114 -11.40 -0.44 -17.33
N LEU A 115 -10.15 -0.81 -17.58
CA LEU A 115 -9.05 0.10 -17.88
C LEU A 115 -8.80 0.15 -19.39
N VAL A 116 -8.77 1.35 -19.97
CA VAL A 116 -8.39 1.54 -21.38
C VAL A 116 -6.96 1.02 -21.62
N ASP A 117 -6.70 0.55 -22.82
CA ASP A 117 -5.35 0.11 -23.16
C ASP A 117 -4.41 1.33 -23.22
N CYS A 118 -3.39 1.28 -22.37
CA CYS A 118 -2.38 2.33 -22.25
C CYS A 118 -1.09 1.75 -21.66
N PRO A 119 0.08 2.31 -22.00
CA PRO A 119 1.32 1.94 -21.35
C PRO A 119 1.29 2.25 -19.86
N ILE A 120 1.72 1.30 -19.02
CA ILE A 120 1.94 1.52 -17.60
C ILE A 120 3.45 1.57 -17.39
N ILE A 121 3.90 2.67 -16.78
CA ILE A 121 5.32 2.92 -16.56
C ILE A 121 5.56 2.97 -15.07
N GLY A 122 6.52 2.21 -14.58
CA GLY A 122 6.90 2.17 -13.18
C GLY A 122 8.38 2.49 -12.98
N SER A 123 8.71 3.08 -11.85
CA SER A 123 10.07 3.44 -11.48
C SER A 123 10.29 3.32 -9.97
N GLY A 124 11.53 3.13 -9.59
CA GLY A 124 11.98 3.20 -8.20
C GLY A 124 11.89 1.91 -7.41
N LEU A 125 12.22 2.02 -6.14
CA LEU A 125 12.34 0.92 -5.17
C LEU A 125 11.10 0.04 -5.04
N GLY A 126 9.91 0.60 -5.33
CA GLY A 126 8.65 -0.14 -5.22
C GLY A 126 8.56 -1.37 -6.12
N LEU A 127 9.28 -1.36 -7.25
CA LEU A 127 9.35 -2.51 -8.17
C LEU A 127 10.22 -3.62 -7.59
N ASP A 128 11.34 -3.27 -6.98
CA ASP A 128 12.22 -4.24 -6.32
C ASP A 128 11.50 -4.90 -5.15
N LEU A 129 10.67 -4.14 -4.43
CA LEU A 129 9.87 -4.63 -3.32
C LEU A 129 8.78 -5.63 -3.76
N CYS A 130 8.36 -5.65 -5.02
CA CYS A 130 7.46 -6.68 -5.53
C CYS A 130 8.07 -8.08 -5.41
N ASN A 131 9.37 -8.21 -5.66
CA ASN A 131 10.08 -9.48 -5.52
C ASN A 131 10.15 -9.93 -4.06
N TYR A 132 10.36 -9.00 -3.12
CA TYR A 132 10.35 -9.30 -1.68
C TYR A 132 8.97 -9.74 -1.21
N LEU A 133 7.91 -9.09 -1.68
CA LEU A 133 6.55 -9.48 -1.33
C LEU A 133 6.20 -10.88 -1.84
N ASP A 134 6.68 -11.29 -3.03
CA ASP A 134 6.51 -12.66 -3.50
C ASP A 134 7.22 -13.67 -2.59
N GLN A 135 8.42 -13.37 -2.14
CA GLN A 135 9.14 -14.22 -1.20
C GLN A 135 8.41 -14.34 0.14
N ILE A 136 7.86 -13.25 0.67
CA ILE A 136 7.05 -13.26 1.89
C ILE A 136 5.77 -14.08 1.68
N ARG A 137 5.08 -13.90 0.56
CA ARG A 137 3.89 -14.66 0.19
C ARG A 137 4.13 -16.17 0.23
N ARG A 138 5.24 -16.61 -0.38
CA ARG A 138 5.60 -18.05 -0.40
C ARG A 138 5.87 -18.62 0.99
N LYS A 139 6.38 -17.80 1.91
CA LYS A 139 6.76 -18.24 3.27
C LYS A 139 5.63 -18.15 4.28
N THR A 140 4.75 -17.15 4.18
CA THR A 140 3.83 -16.80 5.27
C THR A 140 2.35 -16.91 4.91
N GLN A 141 2.01 -16.92 3.62
CA GLN A 141 0.64 -16.85 3.08
C GLN A 141 -0.17 -15.61 3.53
N HIS A 142 0.45 -14.67 4.26
CA HIS A 142 -0.19 -13.42 4.71
C HIS A 142 -0.23 -12.34 3.63
N VAL A 143 0.55 -12.48 2.55
CA VAL A 143 0.60 -11.56 1.42
C VAL A 143 -0.12 -12.20 0.24
N ARG A 144 -1.06 -11.47 -0.35
CA ARG A 144 -1.87 -11.93 -1.50
C ARG A 144 -1.34 -11.43 -2.85
N PHE A 145 -0.21 -10.72 -2.86
CA PHE A 145 0.37 -10.14 -4.08
C PHE A 145 0.74 -11.21 -5.10
N ASN A 146 0.28 -11.04 -6.36
CA ASN A 146 0.65 -11.91 -7.46
C ASN A 146 1.84 -11.32 -8.23
N PRO A 147 3.03 -11.98 -8.25
CA PRO A 147 4.21 -11.45 -8.91
C PRO A 147 4.10 -11.41 -10.45
N SER A 148 3.20 -12.19 -11.04
CA SER A 148 2.99 -12.17 -12.49
C SER A 148 2.41 -10.84 -12.98
N ILE A 149 1.83 -10.03 -12.08
CA ILE A 149 1.21 -8.74 -12.38
C ILE A 149 2.16 -7.83 -13.17
N LEU A 150 3.44 -7.79 -12.83
CA LEU A 150 4.41 -6.93 -13.52
C LEU A 150 4.54 -7.31 -15.00
N LYS A 151 4.58 -8.62 -15.28
CA LYS A 151 4.65 -9.15 -16.65
C LYS A 151 3.32 -8.94 -17.38
N ASP A 152 2.22 -9.30 -16.74
CA ASP A 152 0.87 -9.29 -17.32
C ASP A 152 0.39 -7.87 -17.63
N LEU A 153 0.82 -6.89 -16.83
CA LEU A 153 0.58 -5.47 -17.11
C LEU A 153 1.45 -4.91 -18.23
N GLY A 154 2.47 -5.66 -18.69
CA GLY A 154 3.46 -5.14 -19.64
C GLY A 154 4.17 -3.90 -19.09
N LEU A 155 4.50 -3.93 -17.80
CA LEU A 155 5.05 -2.77 -17.10
C LEU A 155 6.38 -2.34 -17.73
N ASN A 156 6.44 -1.12 -18.25
CA ASN A 156 7.66 -0.53 -18.77
C ASN A 156 8.47 0.06 -17.59
N LEU A 157 9.69 -0.44 -17.44
CA LEU A 157 10.59 0.03 -16.39
C LEU A 157 11.37 1.24 -16.89
N LEU A 158 11.21 2.39 -16.24
CA LEU A 158 12.14 3.49 -16.43
C LEU A 158 13.41 3.18 -15.64
N PRO A 159 14.59 3.21 -16.25
CA PRO A 159 15.83 3.08 -15.53
C PRO A 159 15.92 4.20 -14.50
N CYS A 160 16.09 3.82 -13.23
CA CYS A 160 16.37 4.77 -12.17
C CYS A 160 17.75 5.38 -12.44
N LYS A 161 17.82 6.53 -13.11
CA LYS A 161 19.08 7.27 -13.15
C LYS A 161 19.36 7.73 -11.71
N PRO A 162 20.57 7.51 -11.19
CA PRO A 162 20.94 8.06 -9.90
C PRO A 162 20.68 9.56 -9.95
N THR A 163 19.91 10.07 -9.01
CA THR A 163 19.66 11.50 -8.88
C THR A 163 21.03 12.19 -8.79
N PRO A 164 21.32 13.20 -9.60
CA PRO A 164 22.56 13.95 -9.47
C PRO A 164 22.66 14.40 -8.01
N ARG A 165 23.78 14.12 -7.33
CA ARG A 165 23.99 14.65 -6.00
C ARG A 165 23.85 16.16 -6.11
N ILE A 166 22.87 16.73 -5.42
CA ILE A 166 22.76 18.19 -5.29
C ILE A 166 24.09 18.62 -4.67
N ALA A 167 24.88 19.39 -5.42
CA ALA A 167 26.11 19.96 -4.88
C ALA A 167 25.75 20.76 -3.61
N PRO A 168 26.51 20.65 -2.54
CA PRO A 168 26.27 21.46 -1.36
C PRO A 168 26.25 22.94 -1.76
N ALA A 169 25.28 23.68 -1.23
CA ALA A 169 25.18 25.10 -1.47
C ALA A 169 26.52 25.78 -1.14
N PRO A 170 27.00 26.72 -1.95
CA PRO A 170 28.23 27.45 -1.65
C PRO A 170 28.07 28.13 -0.28
N PRO A 171 29.16 28.22 0.52
CA PRO A 171 29.10 28.89 1.82
C PRO A 171 28.59 30.32 1.62
N ALA A 172 27.66 30.74 2.48
CA ALA A 172 27.20 32.13 2.49
C ALA A 172 28.39 33.05 2.61
N LEU A 173 28.53 33.96 1.66
CA LEU A 173 29.49 35.09 1.76
C LEU A 173 29.07 35.95 2.95
N ASN A 174 29.91 35.99 3.99
CA ASN A 174 29.79 36.95 5.09
C ASN A 174 30.12 38.35 4.63
#